data_655bebe19f2a4d3787eb9ccf383eac4c
#
_entry.id   655bebe19f2a4d3787eb9ccf383eac4c
#
_cell.length_a   1.000
_cell.length_b   1.000
_cell.length_c   1.000
_cell.angle_alpha   90.00
_cell.angle_beta   90.00
_cell.angle_gamma   90.00
#
_symmetry.space_group_name_H-M   'P 1'
#
loop_
_entity.id
_entity.type
_entity.pdbx_description
1 polymer ?
#
loop_
_entity_poly.entity_id
_entity_poly.type
_entity_poly.pdbx_seq_one_letter_code
_entity_poly.pdbx_strand_id
1 'polypeptide(L)'
;MNQISPLAYVDPEAKLGDNNIIGPFCYIDKNTVIGNNNKLYNSVTIHTGARIGDNNEFFPGASISTKPQDLKFVGEETTCEVGNNNSI
;
A
#
# COMPACT_ATOMS: atom_id res chain seq x y z
N MET A 1 7.75 -7.68 -13.13
CA MET A 1 7.95 -6.24 -13.42
C MET A 1 6.70 -5.48 -13.05
N ASN A 2 6.85 -4.39 -12.32
CA ASN A 2 5.72 -3.58 -11.91
C ASN A 2 5.38 -2.55 -12.99
N GLN A 3 4.08 -2.26 -13.11
CA GLN A 3 3.59 -1.19 -13.97
C GLN A 3 3.15 -0.05 -13.07
N ILE A 4 3.91 1.02 -13.05
CA ILE A 4 3.65 2.16 -12.18
C ILE A 4 3.37 3.37 -13.04
N SER A 5 2.19 3.98 -12.82
CA SER A 5 1.84 5.19 -13.54
C SER A 5 2.84 6.30 -13.23
N PRO A 6 3.24 7.10 -14.23
CA PRO A 6 4.11 8.24 -13.96
C PRO A 6 3.46 9.29 -13.07
N LEU A 7 2.16 9.22 -12.88
CA LEU A 7 1.43 10.14 -12.00
C LEU A 7 1.27 9.59 -10.58
N ALA A 8 1.80 8.40 -10.31
CA ALA A 8 1.78 7.84 -8.97
C ALA A 8 3.05 8.22 -8.22
N TYR A 9 2.93 8.31 -6.90
CA TYR A 9 4.10 8.48 -6.05
C TYR A 9 4.38 7.18 -5.31
N VAL A 10 5.58 6.65 -5.46
CA VAL A 10 6.04 5.49 -4.71
C VAL A 10 7.33 5.89 -4.02
N ASP A 11 7.30 5.84 -2.68
CA ASP A 11 8.50 6.22 -1.92
C ASP A 11 9.62 5.22 -2.20
N PRO A 12 10.85 5.69 -2.38
CA PRO A 12 11.98 4.80 -2.64
C PRO A 12 12.21 3.73 -1.56
N GLU A 13 11.73 3.97 -0.35
CA GLU A 13 11.88 3.02 0.73
C GLU A 13 10.69 2.05 0.85
N ALA A 14 9.74 2.15 -0.05
CA ALA A 14 8.67 1.14 -0.14
C ALA A 14 9.22 -0.08 -0.86
N LYS A 15 8.81 -1.26 -0.40
CA LYS A 15 9.24 -2.52 -1.01
C LYS A 15 8.09 -3.11 -1.79
N LEU A 16 8.30 -3.26 -3.08
CA LEU A 16 7.30 -3.84 -3.97
C LEU A 16 7.80 -5.18 -4.48
N GLY A 17 6.93 -6.17 -4.46
CA GLY A 17 7.21 -7.43 -5.12
C GLY A 17 7.12 -7.27 -6.63
N ASP A 18 6.46 -8.21 -7.30
CA ASP A 18 6.45 -8.24 -8.75
C ASP A 18 5.03 -8.23 -9.31
N ASN A 19 4.93 -7.78 -10.56
CA ASN A 19 3.66 -7.80 -11.30
C ASN A 19 2.55 -7.00 -10.63
N ASN A 20 2.89 -5.92 -9.95
CA ASN A 20 1.91 -5.02 -9.40
C ASN A 20 1.56 -3.94 -10.43
N ILE A 21 0.31 -3.53 -10.43
CA ILE A 21 -0.16 -2.44 -11.29
C ILE A 21 -0.58 -1.30 -10.39
N ILE A 22 0.07 -0.15 -10.52
CA ILE A 22 -0.20 1.01 -9.70
C ILE A 22 -0.67 2.14 -10.60
N GLY A 23 -1.94 2.48 -10.45
CA GLY A 23 -2.58 3.49 -11.28
C GLY A 23 -2.24 4.92 -10.89
N PRO A 24 -2.81 5.89 -11.59
CA PRO A 24 -2.47 7.30 -11.37
C PRO A 24 -2.96 7.80 -10.01
N PHE A 25 -2.24 8.78 -9.49
CA PHE A 25 -2.56 9.45 -8.23
C PHE A 25 -2.56 8.55 -7.02
N CYS A 26 -1.94 7.37 -7.12
CA CYS A 26 -1.70 6.54 -5.96
C CYS A 26 -0.53 7.10 -5.17
N TYR A 27 -0.58 6.93 -3.87
CA TYR A 27 0.49 7.36 -2.97
C TYR A 27 0.90 6.17 -2.12
N ILE A 28 2.16 5.78 -2.23
CA ILE A 28 2.71 4.67 -1.44
C ILE A 28 3.83 5.21 -0.60
N ASP A 29 3.62 5.21 0.71
CA ASP A 29 4.53 5.80 1.67
C ASP A 29 5.73 4.89 1.94
N LYS A 30 6.70 5.43 2.64
CA LYS A 30 7.85 4.67 3.09
C LYS A 30 7.43 3.58 4.07
N ASN A 31 8.30 2.62 4.30
CA ASN A 31 8.07 1.54 5.25
C ASN A 31 6.78 0.75 4.94
N THR A 32 6.52 0.54 3.66
CA THR A 32 5.44 -0.32 3.22
C THR A 32 6.02 -1.53 2.51
N VAL A 33 5.31 -2.64 2.59
CA VAL A 33 5.68 -3.86 1.87
C VAL A 33 4.46 -4.32 1.10
N ILE A 34 4.62 -4.45 -0.20
CA ILE A 34 3.56 -4.90 -1.09
C ILE A 34 4.06 -6.13 -1.81
N GLY A 35 3.30 -7.21 -1.76
CA GLY A 35 3.68 -8.46 -2.37
C GLY A 35 3.55 -8.45 -3.88
N ASN A 36 2.94 -9.50 -4.45
CA ASN A 36 2.89 -9.70 -5.89
C ASN A 36 1.47 -9.63 -6.43
N ASN A 37 1.35 -9.25 -7.70
CA ASN A 37 0.09 -9.32 -8.44
C ASN A 37 -1.03 -8.49 -7.81
N ASN A 38 -0.70 -7.38 -7.19
CA ASN A 38 -1.69 -6.46 -6.65
C ASN A 38 -2.05 -5.41 -7.68
N LYS A 39 -3.30 -4.95 -7.64
CA LYS A 39 -3.76 -3.91 -8.54
C LYS A 39 -4.33 -2.76 -7.75
N LEU A 40 -3.72 -1.59 -7.90
CA LEU A 40 -4.17 -0.35 -7.30
C LEU A 40 -4.74 0.50 -8.43
N TYR A 41 -6.05 0.77 -8.41
CA TYR A 41 -6.70 1.43 -9.54
C TYR A 41 -6.25 2.88 -9.67
N ASN A 42 -6.82 3.77 -8.91
CA ASN A 42 -6.37 5.16 -8.91
C ASN A 42 -6.70 5.79 -7.57
N SER A 43 -5.94 6.81 -7.19
CA SER A 43 -6.16 7.55 -5.96
C SER A 43 -6.17 6.64 -4.72
N VAL A 44 -5.37 5.59 -4.74
CA VAL A 44 -5.23 4.68 -3.60
C VAL A 44 -4.06 5.17 -2.76
N THR A 45 -4.27 5.27 -1.45
CA THR A 45 -3.24 5.72 -0.53
C THR A 45 -2.82 4.58 0.38
N ILE A 46 -1.54 4.26 0.37
CA ILE A 46 -0.97 3.25 1.25
C ILE A 46 -0.04 3.95 2.22
N HIS A 47 -0.43 3.99 3.48
CA HIS A 47 0.34 4.71 4.50
C HIS A 47 1.48 3.85 5.06
N THR A 48 2.40 4.52 5.70
CA THR A 48 3.57 3.86 6.30
C THR A 48 3.14 2.74 7.23
N GLY A 49 3.88 1.65 7.23
CA GLY A 49 3.61 0.50 8.08
C GLY A 49 2.72 -0.55 7.46
N ALA A 50 2.16 -0.31 6.28
CA ALA A 50 1.27 -1.29 5.64
C ALA A 50 2.06 -2.52 5.17
N ARG A 51 1.47 -3.68 5.33
CA ARG A 51 2.02 -4.95 4.88
C ARG A 51 0.95 -5.64 4.05
N ILE A 52 1.16 -5.65 2.74
CA ILE A 52 0.16 -6.11 1.79
C ILE A 52 0.67 -7.39 1.13
N GLY A 53 -0.15 -8.41 1.12
CA GLY A 53 0.19 -9.69 0.51
C GLY A 53 0.02 -9.69 -0.99
N ASP A 54 -0.55 -10.76 -1.53
CA ASP A 54 -0.62 -10.98 -2.97
C ASP A 54 -2.05 -10.97 -3.48
N ASN A 55 -2.21 -10.62 -4.76
CA ASN A 55 -3.47 -10.76 -5.48
C ASN A 55 -4.60 -9.93 -4.89
N ASN A 56 -4.29 -8.74 -4.41
CA ASN A 56 -5.30 -7.83 -3.89
C ASN A 56 -5.67 -6.79 -4.94
N GLU A 57 -6.89 -6.31 -4.87
CA GLU A 57 -7.35 -5.20 -5.69
C GLU A 57 -7.79 -4.06 -4.78
N PHE A 58 -7.25 -2.87 -5.04
CA PHE A 58 -7.60 -1.66 -4.30
C PHE A 58 -8.35 -0.73 -5.23
N PHE A 59 -9.63 -0.53 -4.95
CA PHE A 59 -10.48 0.28 -5.81
C PHE A 59 -10.27 1.77 -5.57
N PRO A 60 -10.73 2.62 -6.48
CA PRO A 60 -10.45 4.05 -6.38
C PRO A 60 -10.84 4.64 -5.02
N GLY A 61 -9.93 5.40 -4.45
CA GLY A 61 -10.14 6.05 -3.17
C GLY A 61 -9.86 5.21 -1.95
N ALA A 62 -9.43 3.96 -2.12
CA ALA A 62 -9.10 3.11 -0.98
C ALA A 62 -7.91 3.70 -0.22
N SER A 63 -7.92 3.52 1.10
CA SER A 63 -6.85 4.02 1.94
C SER A 63 -6.50 2.98 2.99
N ILE A 64 -5.23 2.60 3.04
CA ILE A 64 -4.73 1.68 4.03
C ILE A 64 -3.89 2.48 5.02
N SER A 65 -4.31 2.50 6.26
CA SER A 65 -3.69 3.34 7.27
C SER A 65 -3.35 2.54 8.51
N THR A 66 -2.19 2.83 9.08
CA THR A 66 -1.78 2.26 10.35
C THR A 66 -1.96 3.24 11.50
N LYS A 67 -2.68 4.30 11.27
CA LYS A 67 -2.82 5.35 12.26
C LYS A 67 -3.45 4.78 13.53
N PRO A 68 -2.77 4.81 14.66
CA PRO A 68 -3.32 4.24 15.89
C PRO A 68 -4.51 5.07 16.37
N GLN A 69 -5.50 4.37 16.88
CA GLN A 69 -6.65 5.02 17.50
C GLN A 69 -6.30 5.51 18.90
N ASP A 70 -5.29 4.93 19.52
CA ASP A 70 -4.93 5.19 20.88
C ASP A 70 -3.66 6.04 20.95
N LEU A 71 -3.78 7.21 21.53
CA LEU A 71 -2.67 8.14 21.67
C LEU A 71 -1.62 7.69 22.68
N LYS A 72 -1.88 6.61 23.40
CA LYS A 72 -0.89 6.04 24.32
C LYS A 72 0.16 5.21 23.62
N PHE A 73 0.02 5.03 22.36
CA PHE A 73 1.00 4.30 21.58
C PHE A 73 2.30 5.09 21.56
N VAL A 74 3.36 4.51 22.08
CA VAL A 74 4.65 5.19 22.21
C VAL A 74 5.75 4.27 21.73
N GLY A 75 6.52 4.75 20.76
CA GLY A 75 7.80 4.14 20.41
C GLY A 75 7.79 2.82 19.66
N GLU A 76 6.63 2.28 19.32
CA GLU A 76 6.57 1.04 18.56
C GLU A 76 6.06 1.31 17.15
N GLU A 77 6.57 0.53 16.21
CA GLU A 77 6.06 0.61 14.85
C GLU A 77 4.71 -0.07 14.78
N THR A 78 3.74 0.63 14.20
CA THR A 78 2.44 0.06 13.94
C THR A 78 2.43 -0.50 12.53
N THR A 79 1.90 -1.70 12.37
CA THR A 79 1.71 -2.28 11.04
C THR A 79 0.24 -2.60 10.82
N CYS A 80 -0.17 -2.50 9.57
CA CYS A 80 -1.50 -2.90 9.13
C CYS A 80 -1.33 -3.99 8.10
N GLU A 81 -1.84 -5.16 8.38
CA GLU A 81 -1.68 -6.28 7.46
C GLU A 81 -2.92 -6.48 6.63
N VAL A 82 -2.70 -6.52 5.32
CA VAL A 82 -3.73 -6.89 4.36
C VAL A 82 -3.27 -8.21 3.74
N GLY A 83 -4.04 -9.26 3.95
CA GLY A 83 -3.67 -10.58 3.46
C GLY A 83 -3.72 -10.67 1.95
N ASN A 84 -4.23 -11.80 1.45
CA ASN A 84 -4.23 -12.08 0.01
C ASN A 84 -5.65 -12.11 -0.52
N ASN A 85 -5.79 -11.83 -1.82
CA ASN A 85 -7.06 -12.00 -2.55
C ASN A 85 -8.20 -11.14 -2.00
N ASN A 86 -7.88 -9.93 -1.54
CA ASN A 86 -8.88 -9.01 -1.03
C ASN A 86 -9.26 -7.98 -2.09
N SER A 87 -10.50 -7.51 -2.00
CA SER A 87 -11.00 -6.37 -2.78
C SER A 87 -11.38 -5.28 -1.79
N ILE A 88 -10.72 -4.15 -1.91
CA ILE A 88 -10.85 -3.08 -0.92
C ILE A 88 -11.30 -1.78 -1.55
#